data_2703b309eaf43d79440bda6799a1256c
#
_entry.id   2703b309eaf43d79440bda6799a1256c
#
_cell.length_a   1.000
_cell.length_b   1.000
_cell.length_c   1.000
_cell.angle_alpha   90.00
_cell.angle_beta   90.00
_cell.angle_gamma   90.00
#
_symmetry.space_group_name_H-M   'P 1'
#
loop_
_entity.id
_entity.type
_entity.pdbx_description
1 polymer ?
#
loop_
_entity_poly.entity_id
_entity_poly.type
_entity_poly.pdbx_seq_one_letter_code
_entity_poly.pdbx_strand_id
1 'polypeptide(L)'
;MKKIILTTILFAVSALAFAQTERSIPREDIEWIDVWGPHNNDNDLPRVLLIGDSITRQYNAGVEQNLDGKAYVERLSTSKSLGDPALFGEIRTMLEQYDFDIIHFNNGLHGAGYTNEQYASALREIYGIVRSGAPHAKLIWATTTPVRVAPQMSELAPATQRSIDRNNIVREFMADKDVVINDLFESVGSHPEYYTDVDGVHLNQTGIAAAAKAVAGCISEVLDNGRTYSGLPVYWDTDKFYQAPGATPMPKLDKYGIKAALLDGVDFMGDKTQFFVYYGVPEGADADHPVPAMVLIHGGGGTAYWSWVKTWVDRGYAAIAMSNNGQFPVGIEDNPYEKEWGNWALVPGGIHLDCGDFGHALRPAEEQWAYCTIADIMLAHSFLRSLPGVDTERIGVTGNSWGGFLTLLSAAVDKRYKFAAPVYGCGFYDEFDLHAGQTGKAWERWLELWDPSHYIGNIDIPISWACGTNDFYFSFGPLQKSMALAKEKYSAVRSPMIHTDGADPAGQPAETFALADHFFKGGPDLPKVFAPTMLKNGKVAVEYCTAGRKVEKIEVIFSKGEGGRWEDRKWETHELPLPKKEGKVTFKVPEGASMFYVNVTTEGGIVASSPSIKTAS
;
A
#
# COMPACT_ATOMS: atom_id res chain seq x y z
N MET A 1 -17.70 -48.00 69.20
CA MET A 1 -16.55 -47.12 69.23
C MET A 1 -16.24 -46.71 67.80
N LYS A 2 -16.73 -45.56 67.37
CA LYS A 2 -16.44 -44.99 66.00
C LYS A 2 -15.37 -43.94 66.20
N LYS A 3 -14.21 -44.13 65.53
CA LYS A 3 -13.12 -43.15 65.46
C LYS A 3 -13.52 -42.11 64.39
N ILE A 4 -13.62 -40.88 64.84
CA ILE A 4 -13.76 -39.70 64.00
C ILE A 4 -12.35 -39.28 63.61
N ILE A 5 -12.06 -39.34 62.32
CA ILE A 5 -10.82 -38.81 61.75
C ILE A 5 -11.10 -37.36 61.36
N LEU A 6 -10.48 -36.43 62.07
CA LEU A 6 -10.53 -35.01 61.79
C LEU A 6 -9.47 -34.70 60.70
N THR A 7 -9.94 -34.44 59.48
CA THR A 7 -9.06 -34.03 58.39
C THR A 7 -8.95 -32.50 58.43
N THR A 8 -7.78 -32.03 58.82
CA THR A 8 -7.41 -30.62 58.82
C THR A 8 -7.10 -30.21 57.39
N ILE A 9 -7.98 -29.42 56.75
CA ILE A 9 -7.71 -28.82 55.48
C ILE A 9 -6.85 -27.58 55.71
N LEU A 10 -5.60 -27.65 55.30
CA LEU A 10 -4.66 -26.53 55.25
C LEU A 10 -5.01 -25.68 54.04
N PHE A 11 -5.63 -24.52 54.25
CA PHE A 11 -5.74 -23.50 53.19
C PHE A 11 -4.35 -22.87 52.99
N ALA A 12 -3.67 -23.27 51.92
CA ALA A 12 -2.53 -22.54 51.42
C ALA A 12 -3.08 -21.29 50.72
N VAL A 13 -3.05 -20.14 51.38
CA VAL A 13 -3.20 -18.85 50.74
C VAL A 13 -1.92 -18.63 49.91
N SER A 14 -1.99 -19.01 48.65
CA SER A 14 -1.00 -18.54 47.66
C SER A 14 -1.19 -17.04 47.52
N ALA A 15 -0.35 -16.24 48.16
CA ALA A 15 -0.19 -14.85 47.80
C ALA A 15 0.27 -14.83 46.33
N LEU A 16 -0.66 -14.54 45.43
CA LEU A 16 -0.35 -14.08 44.07
C LEU A 16 0.45 -12.79 44.26
N ALA A 17 1.78 -12.91 44.31
CA ALA A 17 2.66 -11.81 44.03
C ALA A 17 2.30 -11.41 42.57
N PHE A 18 1.55 -10.32 42.40
CA PHE A 18 1.54 -9.62 41.13
C PHE A 18 3.00 -9.26 40.89
N ALA A 19 3.69 -10.04 40.07
CA ALA A 19 4.91 -9.60 39.47
C ALA A 19 4.58 -8.30 38.77
N GLN A 20 4.99 -7.16 39.33
CA GLN A 20 5.11 -5.95 38.58
C GLN A 20 6.04 -6.33 37.43
N THR A 21 5.47 -6.60 36.26
CA THR A 21 6.23 -6.56 35.01
C THR A 21 6.91 -5.21 35.05
N GLU A 22 8.24 -5.20 35.16
CA GLU A 22 9.02 -3.99 34.99
C GLU A 22 8.50 -3.33 33.73
N ARG A 23 7.95 -2.14 33.89
CA ARG A 23 7.52 -1.35 32.74
C ARG A 23 8.81 -1.05 31.97
N SER A 24 9.03 -1.76 30.88
CA SER A 24 10.22 -1.60 30.03
C SER A 24 10.23 -0.27 29.27
N ILE A 25 9.17 0.53 29.39
CA ILE A 25 8.98 1.80 28.68
C ILE A 25 9.35 2.93 29.63
N PRO A 26 10.38 3.75 29.30
CA PRO A 26 10.70 4.96 30.04
C PRO A 26 9.50 5.91 30.10
N ARG A 27 9.24 6.47 31.28
CA ARG A 27 8.17 7.43 31.52
C ARG A 27 8.73 8.77 31.96
N GLU A 28 7.99 9.83 31.68
CA GLU A 28 8.26 11.14 32.27
C GLU A 28 7.81 11.18 33.74
N ASP A 29 8.47 11.96 34.57
CA ASP A 29 8.10 12.13 35.97
C ASP A 29 6.69 12.67 36.13
N ILE A 30 6.26 13.54 35.21
CA ILE A 30 4.93 14.08 35.12
C ILE A 30 4.39 13.88 33.70
N GLU A 31 3.33 13.10 33.59
CA GLU A 31 2.63 12.90 32.32
C GLU A 31 1.31 13.68 32.31
N TRP A 32 1.07 14.36 31.22
CA TRP A 32 -0.15 15.12 30.96
C TRP A 32 -0.51 15.05 29.48
N ILE A 33 -1.81 15.27 29.21
CA ILE A 33 -2.37 15.42 27.86
C ILE A 33 -3.34 16.61 27.89
N ASP A 34 -3.37 17.37 26.82
CA ASP A 34 -4.23 18.53 26.66
C ASP A 34 -4.72 18.59 25.21
N VAL A 35 -6.01 18.35 25.03
CA VAL A 35 -6.71 18.41 23.75
C VAL A 35 -7.58 19.65 23.72
N TRP A 36 -7.45 20.44 22.69
CA TRP A 36 -8.23 21.64 22.47
C TRP A 36 -8.70 21.69 21.03
N GLY A 37 -10.00 21.67 20.80
CA GLY A 37 -10.63 21.70 19.48
C GLY A 37 -11.76 22.72 19.46
N PRO A 38 -11.48 23.98 19.08
CA PRO A 38 -12.53 24.94 18.78
C PRO A 38 -13.18 24.63 17.43
N HIS A 39 -14.37 25.14 17.20
CA HIS A 39 -15.04 25.06 15.91
C HIS A 39 -15.34 23.65 15.38
N ASN A 40 -15.52 22.66 16.27
CA ASN A 40 -15.75 21.27 15.89
C ASN A 40 -17.01 21.01 15.03
N ASN A 41 -17.95 21.95 15.01
CA ASN A 41 -19.17 21.87 14.20
C ASN A 41 -19.11 22.75 12.92
N ASP A 42 -18.03 23.47 12.71
CA ASP A 42 -17.85 24.36 11.57
C ASP A 42 -17.04 23.64 10.50
N ASN A 43 -17.42 23.77 9.21
CA ASN A 43 -16.81 23.02 8.09
C ASN A 43 -16.53 23.90 6.86
N ASP A 44 -16.46 25.22 7.03
CA ASP A 44 -16.28 26.17 5.94
C ASP A 44 -14.81 26.59 5.75
N LEU A 45 -13.90 26.18 6.65
CA LEU A 45 -12.47 26.39 6.55
C LEU A 45 -11.71 25.06 6.68
N PRO A 46 -10.48 24.97 6.13
CA PRO A 46 -9.58 23.85 6.36
C PRO A 46 -9.29 23.64 7.85
N ARG A 47 -9.07 22.40 8.24
CA ARG A 47 -8.79 22.01 9.62
C ARG A 47 -7.33 21.59 9.81
N VAL A 48 -6.68 22.17 10.80
CA VAL A 48 -5.26 21.96 11.13
C VAL A 48 -5.14 21.35 12.51
N LEU A 49 -4.43 20.24 12.65
CA LEU A 49 -4.08 19.64 13.93
C LEU A 49 -2.62 19.97 14.28
N LEU A 50 -2.40 20.62 15.40
CA LEU A 50 -1.08 20.79 16.00
C LEU A 50 -0.83 19.68 17.02
N ILE A 51 0.15 18.81 16.76
CA ILE A 51 0.58 17.77 17.70
C ILE A 51 1.94 18.14 18.26
N GLY A 52 2.10 18.08 19.58
CA GLY A 52 3.40 18.33 20.20
C GLY A 52 3.40 18.34 21.72
N ASP A 53 4.36 19.05 22.29
CA ASP A 53 4.59 19.12 23.72
C ASP A 53 4.21 20.51 24.31
N SER A 54 4.84 20.88 25.41
CA SER A 54 4.63 22.17 26.07
C SER A 54 4.98 23.38 25.18
N ILE A 55 5.91 23.23 24.24
CA ILE A 55 6.27 24.31 23.31
C ILE A 55 5.12 24.54 22.32
N THR A 56 4.53 23.47 21.79
CA THR A 56 3.32 23.54 20.94
C THR A 56 2.16 24.15 21.72
N ARG A 57 1.98 23.76 22.97
CA ARG A 57 0.97 24.34 23.85
C ARG A 57 1.17 25.84 24.07
N GLN A 58 2.42 26.33 24.13
CA GLN A 58 2.71 27.76 24.31
C GLN A 58 2.32 28.60 23.08
N TYR A 59 2.64 28.15 21.86
CA TYR A 59 2.40 28.96 20.66
C TYR A 59 1.02 28.75 20.01
N ASN A 60 0.25 27.74 20.42
CA ASN A 60 -1.02 27.38 19.79
C ASN A 60 -1.98 28.57 19.61
N ALA A 61 -2.26 29.33 20.67
CA ALA A 61 -3.20 30.46 20.59
C ALA A 61 -2.73 31.55 19.60
N GLY A 62 -1.41 31.73 19.49
CA GLY A 62 -0.83 32.66 18.51
C GLY A 62 -0.94 32.12 17.08
N VAL A 63 -0.86 30.78 16.87
CA VAL A 63 -1.08 30.15 15.56
C VAL A 63 -2.55 30.31 15.15
N GLU A 64 -3.48 30.00 16.04
CA GLU A 64 -4.91 30.19 15.83
C GLU A 64 -5.24 31.64 15.43
N GLN A 65 -4.69 32.61 16.15
CA GLN A 65 -4.86 34.03 15.83
C GLN A 65 -4.27 34.44 14.46
N ASN A 66 -3.09 33.89 14.08
CA ASN A 66 -2.46 34.20 12.80
C ASN A 66 -3.15 33.53 11.60
N LEU A 67 -3.93 32.47 11.86
CA LEU A 67 -4.71 31.73 10.85
C LEU A 67 -6.20 32.06 10.90
N ASP A 68 -6.61 33.07 11.67
CA ASP A 68 -8.00 33.51 11.76
C ASP A 68 -8.59 33.79 10.36
N GLY A 69 -9.76 33.22 10.10
CA GLY A 69 -10.43 33.29 8.80
C GLY A 69 -9.76 32.48 7.67
N LYS A 70 -8.70 31.69 7.95
CA LYS A 70 -8.00 30.85 6.99
C LYS A 70 -8.11 29.37 7.30
N ALA A 71 -8.06 28.99 8.57
CA ALA A 71 -8.14 27.60 9.01
C ALA A 71 -8.61 27.50 10.46
N TYR A 72 -9.28 26.40 10.80
CA TYR A 72 -9.53 26.01 12.19
C TYR A 72 -8.32 25.27 12.74
N VAL A 73 -7.88 25.65 13.94
CA VAL A 73 -6.66 25.12 14.57
C VAL A 73 -7.03 24.32 15.81
N GLU A 74 -6.76 23.04 15.77
CA GLU A 74 -6.92 22.11 16.89
C GLU A 74 -5.56 21.71 17.45
N ARG A 75 -5.52 21.22 18.69
CA ARG A 75 -4.29 20.85 19.37
C ARG A 75 -4.42 19.57 20.15
N LEU A 76 -3.42 18.70 20.00
CA LEU A 76 -3.07 17.60 20.89
C LEU A 76 -1.67 17.87 21.47
N SER A 77 -1.59 18.31 22.72
CA SER A 77 -0.30 18.52 23.40
C SER A 77 -0.13 17.50 24.53
N THR A 78 1.08 16.96 24.68
CA THR A 78 1.36 15.93 25.66
C THR A 78 2.82 15.94 26.09
N SER A 79 3.10 15.47 27.32
CA SER A 79 4.46 15.24 27.79
C SER A 79 5.03 13.89 27.32
N LYS A 80 4.25 13.09 26.60
CA LYS A 80 4.71 11.78 26.13
C LYS A 80 5.76 11.91 25.03
N SER A 81 6.80 11.10 25.15
CA SER A 81 7.79 10.94 24.10
C SER A 81 7.20 10.26 22.89
N LEU A 82 7.82 10.47 21.73
CA LEU A 82 7.49 9.75 20.49
C LEU A 82 7.49 8.22 20.68
N GLY A 83 8.39 7.70 21.49
CA GLY A 83 8.49 6.26 21.78
C GLY A 83 7.45 5.71 22.76
N ASP A 84 6.56 6.53 23.31
CA ASP A 84 5.53 6.06 24.22
C ASP A 84 4.31 5.51 23.46
N PRO A 85 3.96 4.22 23.58
CA PRO A 85 2.82 3.62 22.86
C PRO A 85 1.47 4.27 23.19
N ALA A 86 1.32 4.93 24.34
CA ALA A 86 0.09 5.63 24.67
C ALA A 86 -0.14 6.84 23.75
N LEU A 87 0.92 7.48 23.25
CA LEU A 87 0.82 8.56 22.26
C LEU A 87 0.18 8.08 20.96
N PHE A 88 0.45 6.85 20.54
CA PHE A 88 -0.16 6.26 19.33
C PHE A 88 -1.69 6.19 19.43
N GLY A 89 -2.22 5.76 20.58
CA GLY A 89 -3.65 5.74 20.84
C GLY A 89 -4.28 7.13 20.90
N GLU A 90 -3.57 8.10 21.49
CA GLU A 90 -4.02 9.50 21.56
C GLU A 90 -4.16 10.12 20.16
N ILE A 91 -3.17 9.89 19.29
CA ILE A 91 -3.20 10.37 17.90
C ILE A 91 -4.32 9.69 17.13
N ARG A 92 -4.47 8.35 17.23
CA ARG A 92 -5.56 7.63 16.55
C ARG A 92 -6.92 8.18 16.95
N THR A 93 -7.14 8.43 18.24
CA THR A 93 -8.41 8.99 18.74
C THR A 93 -8.74 10.34 18.08
N MET A 94 -7.75 11.20 17.89
CA MET A 94 -7.96 12.49 17.19
C MET A 94 -8.32 12.29 15.71
N LEU A 95 -7.58 11.40 15.03
CA LEU A 95 -7.75 11.14 13.60
C LEU A 95 -9.06 10.37 13.28
N GLU A 96 -9.61 9.64 14.23
CA GLU A 96 -10.91 8.95 14.11
C GLU A 96 -12.11 9.89 14.29
N GLN A 97 -11.92 11.00 14.99
CA GLN A 97 -13.00 11.92 15.31
C GLN A 97 -13.15 13.07 14.31
N TYR A 98 -12.05 13.47 13.66
CA TYR A 98 -12.01 14.67 12.82
C TYR A 98 -11.19 14.44 11.55
N ASP A 99 -11.64 15.02 10.45
CA ASP A 99 -10.89 15.09 9.19
C ASP A 99 -9.98 16.32 9.22
N PHE A 100 -8.68 16.11 9.01
CA PHE A 100 -7.69 17.17 9.00
C PHE A 100 -7.10 17.35 7.60
N ASP A 101 -6.99 18.60 7.16
CA ASP A 101 -6.30 18.97 5.91
C ASP A 101 -4.79 19.09 6.11
N ILE A 102 -4.36 19.50 7.30
CA ILE A 102 -2.96 19.65 7.67
C ILE A 102 -2.73 19.10 9.07
N ILE A 103 -1.65 18.33 9.22
CA ILE A 103 -1.13 17.91 10.53
C ILE A 103 0.27 18.50 10.69
N HIS A 104 0.43 19.35 11.69
CA HIS A 104 1.72 19.91 12.10
C HIS A 104 2.21 19.20 13.35
N PHE A 105 3.32 18.50 13.25
CA PHE A 105 3.83 17.60 14.28
C PHE A 105 5.19 18.07 14.81
N ASN A 106 5.34 18.11 16.14
CA ASN A 106 6.62 18.31 16.83
C ASN A 106 6.72 17.35 18.02
N ASN A 107 7.82 16.64 18.16
CA ASN A 107 8.14 15.85 19.35
C ASN A 107 9.65 15.54 19.37
N GLY A 108 10.33 15.84 20.49
CA GLY A 108 11.76 15.56 20.58
C GLY A 108 12.41 16.01 21.89
N LEU A 109 11.77 16.86 22.67
CA LEU A 109 12.28 17.29 23.98
C LEU A 109 12.13 16.24 25.05
N HIS A 110 11.00 15.54 25.07
CA HIS A 110 10.68 14.46 25.99
C HIS A 110 11.38 13.14 25.64
N GLY A 111 11.39 12.18 26.58
CA GLY A 111 11.93 10.84 26.36
C GLY A 111 13.44 10.76 26.45
N ALA A 112 14.03 11.35 27.49
CA ALA A 112 15.48 11.24 27.76
C ALA A 112 15.95 9.80 27.96
N GLY A 113 15.06 8.88 28.33
CA GLY A 113 15.34 7.44 28.51
C GLY A 113 15.28 6.61 27.23
N TYR A 114 14.88 7.19 26.08
CA TYR A 114 14.81 6.48 24.79
C TYR A 114 16.09 6.66 23.99
N THR A 115 16.57 5.57 23.37
CA THR A 115 17.67 5.65 22.41
C THR A 115 17.25 6.28 21.09
N ASN A 116 18.21 6.67 20.25
CA ASN A 116 17.94 7.20 18.93
C ASN A 116 17.27 6.15 18.00
N GLU A 117 17.62 4.87 18.16
CA GLU A 117 17.01 3.76 17.42
C GLU A 117 15.54 3.56 17.81
N GLN A 118 15.23 3.65 19.11
CA GLN A 118 13.84 3.59 19.60
C GLN A 118 13.03 4.78 19.09
N TYR A 119 13.62 5.98 19.08
CA TYR A 119 12.99 7.17 18.50
C TYR A 119 12.73 7.00 17.00
N ALA A 120 13.70 6.50 16.24
CA ALA A 120 13.56 6.25 14.80
C ALA A 120 12.48 5.21 14.50
N SER A 121 12.39 4.13 15.29
CA SER A 121 11.34 3.12 15.16
C SER A 121 9.95 3.71 15.41
N ALA A 122 9.79 4.47 16.49
CA ALA A 122 8.54 5.14 16.84
C ALA A 122 8.13 6.21 15.81
N LEU A 123 9.10 6.90 15.20
CA LEU A 123 8.85 7.85 14.12
C LEU A 123 8.19 7.18 12.91
N ARG A 124 8.68 5.99 12.51
CA ARG A 124 8.06 5.20 11.43
C ARG A 124 6.64 4.81 11.75
N GLU A 125 6.39 4.35 12.97
CA GLU A 125 5.07 3.93 13.42
C GLU A 125 4.08 5.11 13.47
N ILE A 126 4.48 6.25 14.04
CA ILE A 126 3.65 7.46 14.07
C ILE A 126 3.37 7.98 12.66
N TYR A 127 4.38 7.96 11.78
CA TYR A 127 4.16 8.34 10.39
C TYR A 127 3.11 7.44 9.72
N GLY A 128 3.17 6.12 9.98
CA GLY A 128 2.16 5.16 9.51
C GLY A 128 0.76 5.48 10.03
N ILE A 129 0.64 5.73 11.35
CA ILE A 129 -0.64 6.11 12.00
C ILE A 129 -1.22 7.38 11.38
N VAL A 130 -0.40 8.41 11.19
CA VAL A 130 -0.84 9.67 10.60
C VAL A 130 -1.27 9.47 9.14
N ARG A 131 -0.49 8.72 8.35
CA ARG A 131 -0.85 8.46 6.95
C ARG A 131 -2.14 7.67 6.80
N SER A 132 -2.29 6.58 7.58
CA SER A 132 -3.51 5.78 7.55
C SER A 132 -4.71 6.46 8.21
N GLY A 133 -4.48 7.31 9.22
CA GLY A 133 -5.53 8.06 9.93
C GLY A 133 -6.04 9.28 9.14
N ALA A 134 -5.16 9.97 8.43
CA ALA A 134 -5.46 11.14 7.61
C ALA A 134 -4.74 11.07 6.25
N PRO A 135 -5.20 10.19 5.33
CA PRO A 135 -4.47 9.87 4.09
C PRO A 135 -4.33 11.06 3.14
N HIS A 136 -5.22 12.03 3.20
CA HIS A 136 -5.20 13.23 2.35
C HIS A 136 -4.53 14.43 3.01
N ALA A 137 -4.28 14.37 4.33
CA ALA A 137 -3.70 15.49 5.06
C ALA A 137 -2.25 15.75 4.65
N LYS A 138 -1.88 17.03 4.51
CA LYS A 138 -0.47 17.43 4.43
C LYS A 138 0.17 17.30 5.81
N LEU A 139 1.34 16.68 5.85
CA LEU A 139 2.14 16.58 7.06
C LEU A 139 3.24 17.66 7.03
N ILE A 140 3.29 18.46 8.07
CA ILE A 140 4.36 19.38 8.38
C ILE A 140 5.07 18.86 9.63
N TRP A 141 6.37 18.62 9.56
CA TRP A 141 7.15 18.22 10.72
C TRP A 141 8.03 19.40 11.18
N ALA A 142 7.79 19.84 12.41
CA ALA A 142 8.59 20.89 13.01
C ALA A 142 9.80 20.32 13.74
N THR A 143 10.99 20.88 13.49
CA THR A 143 12.19 20.50 14.22
C THR A 143 12.12 20.91 15.68
N THR A 144 12.65 20.05 16.56
CA THR A 144 12.69 20.29 18.00
C THR A 144 13.69 21.39 18.33
N THR A 145 13.27 22.36 19.12
CA THR A 145 14.11 23.50 19.57
C THR A 145 15.26 23.05 20.47
N PRO A 146 16.38 23.78 20.49
CA PRO A 146 17.49 23.49 21.41
C PRO A 146 17.14 23.78 22.87
N VAL A 147 17.88 23.18 23.77
CA VAL A 147 17.86 23.47 25.21
C VAL A 147 19.04 24.39 25.56
N ARG A 148 18.80 25.43 26.33
CA ARG A 148 19.81 26.39 26.72
C ARG A 148 20.18 26.32 28.18
N VAL A 149 21.34 26.86 28.55
CA VAL A 149 21.82 26.91 29.94
C VAL A 149 21.15 28.07 30.64
N ALA A 150 20.26 27.78 31.59
CA ALA A 150 19.62 28.79 32.43
C ALA A 150 20.59 29.28 33.54
N PRO A 151 20.46 30.54 34.00
CA PRO A 151 19.55 31.58 33.55
C PRO A 151 20.10 32.47 32.42
N GLN A 152 21.34 32.27 31.94
CA GLN A 152 22.02 33.17 30.99
C GLN A 152 21.55 33.03 29.54
N MET A 153 21.06 31.86 29.16
CA MET A 153 20.55 31.48 27.83
C MET A 153 21.55 31.59 26.66
N SER A 154 22.73 32.14 26.87
CA SER A 154 23.74 32.38 25.81
C SER A 154 24.36 31.07 25.28
N GLU A 155 24.39 30.01 26.09
CA GLU A 155 25.01 28.75 25.75
C GLU A 155 23.97 27.65 25.57
N LEU A 156 24.27 26.72 24.67
CA LEU A 156 23.45 25.50 24.48
C LEU A 156 23.77 24.47 25.58
N ALA A 157 22.73 23.95 26.18
CA ALA A 157 22.88 22.86 27.17
C ALA A 157 23.26 21.52 26.49
N PRO A 158 23.96 20.61 27.21
CA PRO A 158 24.28 19.28 26.66
C PRO A 158 23.06 18.51 26.14
N ALA A 159 21.87 18.73 26.70
CA ALA A 159 20.61 18.13 26.26
C ALA A 159 20.21 18.50 24.81
N THR A 160 20.75 19.61 24.28
CA THR A 160 20.55 20.03 22.88
C THR A 160 21.04 18.96 21.88
N GLN A 161 22.07 18.19 22.24
CA GLN A 161 22.58 17.14 21.35
C GLN A 161 21.48 16.13 20.99
N ARG A 162 20.61 15.78 21.93
CA ARG A 162 19.44 14.93 21.67
C ARG A 162 18.46 15.55 20.67
N SER A 163 18.20 16.85 20.76
CA SER A 163 17.36 17.55 19.77
C SER A 163 17.99 17.52 18.38
N ILE A 164 19.30 17.74 18.29
CA ILE A 164 20.05 17.68 17.02
C ILE A 164 19.96 16.27 16.42
N ASP A 165 20.25 15.22 17.19
CA ASP A 165 20.23 13.85 16.72
C ASP A 165 18.83 13.45 16.21
N ARG A 166 17.79 13.78 16.97
CA ARG A 166 16.40 13.50 16.59
C ARG A 166 15.95 14.29 15.37
N ASN A 167 16.33 15.55 15.25
CA ASN A 167 16.07 16.36 14.06
C ASN A 167 16.75 15.77 12.81
N ASN A 168 17.96 15.24 12.95
CA ASN A 168 18.66 14.55 11.85
C ASN A 168 17.95 13.26 11.44
N ILE A 169 17.52 12.44 12.41
CA ILE A 169 16.71 11.22 12.15
C ILE A 169 15.43 11.58 11.40
N VAL A 170 14.73 12.64 11.82
CA VAL A 170 13.53 13.10 11.13
C VAL A 170 13.83 13.56 9.70
N ARG A 171 14.86 14.40 9.50
CA ARG A 171 15.23 14.88 8.16
C ARG A 171 15.60 13.75 7.21
N GLU A 172 16.37 12.76 7.69
CA GLU A 172 16.74 11.59 6.92
C GLU A 172 15.52 10.74 6.56
N PHE A 173 14.66 10.43 7.54
CA PHE A 173 13.46 9.63 7.31
C PHE A 173 12.45 10.33 6.37
N MET A 174 12.32 11.65 6.45
CA MET A 174 11.34 12.41 5.66
C MET A 174 11.87 12.86 4.28
N ALA A 175 13.14 12.62 3.96
CA ALA A 175 13.80 13.18 2.77
C ALA A 175 13.15 12.76 1.44
N ASP A 176 12.59 11.57 1.38
CA ASP A 176 11.91 10.99 0.22
C ASP A 176 10.37 11.01 0.32
N LYS A 177 9.83 11.67 1.36
CA LYS A 177 8.39 11.70 1.65
C LYS A 177 7.81 13.09 1.39
N ASP A 178 6.52 13.13 1.02
CA ASP A 178 5.80 14.39 0.85
C ASP A 178 5.47 15.03 2.20
N VAL A 179 6.52 15.50 2.90
CA VAL A 179 6.48 16.15 4.20
C VAL A 179 7.21 17.49 4.14
N VAL A 180 6.58 18.53 4.66
CA VAL A 180 7.20 19.85 4.78
C VAL A 180 7.95 19.94 6.11
N ILE A 181 9.21 20.38 6.10
CA ILE A 181 9.98 20.61 7.31
C ILE A 181 9.85 22.07 7.73
N ASN A 182 9.25 22.29 8.91
CA ASN A 182 9.23 23.62 9.56
C ASN A 182 10.40 23.72 10.54
N ASP A 183 11.43 24.46 10.18
CA ASP A 183 12.68 24.52 10.96
C ASP A 183 12.59 25.46 12.16
N LEU A 184 11.95 25.02 13.25
CA LEU A 184 11.88 25.76 14.50
C LEU A 184 13.22 25.74 15.27
N PHE A 185 14.08 24.76 15.04
CA PHE A 185 15.42 24.74 15.64
C PHE A 185 16.23 25.96 15.20
N GLU A 186 16.17 26.31 13.92
CA GLU A 186 16.87 27.48 13.39
C GLU A 186 16.08 28.76 13.63
N SER A 187 14.80 28.81 13.28
CA SER A 187 14.02 30.05 13.28
C SER A 187 13.70 30.61 14.68
N VAL A 188 13.67 29.77 15.70
CA VAL A 188 13.38 30.12 17.08
C VAL A 188 14.57 29.81 17.98
N GLY A 189 15.18 28.67 17.79
CA GLY A 189 16.24 28.17 18.65
C GLY A 189 17.55 28.98 18.57
N SER A 190 17.83 29.65 17.46
CA SER A 190 19.01 30.52 17.29
C SER A 190 18.95 31.82 18.12
N HIS A 191 17.81 32.12 18.75
CA HIS A 191 17.53 33.35 19.48
C HIS A 191 17.52 33.15 21.01
N PRO A 192 18.64 33.38 21.74
CA PRO A 192 18.68 33.22 23.19
C PRO A 192 17.64 34.10 23.92
N GLU A 193 17.36 35.28 23.37
CA GLU A 193 16.41 36.26 23.92
C GLU A 193 14.95 35.81 23.86
N TYR A 194 14.64 34.68 23.16
CA TYR A 194 13.30 34.14 23.08
C TYR A 194 12.95 33.17 24.22
N TYR A 195 13.94 32.81 25.03
CA TYR A 195 13.75 31.81 26.11
C TYR A 195 13.43 32.52 27.45
N THR A 196 12.72 31.79 28.33
CA THR A 196 12.61 32.20 29.72
C THR A 196 13.95 31.95 30.42
N ASP A 197 14.25 32.72 31.46
CA ASP A 197 15.45 32.57 32.30
C ASP A 197 15.29 31.48 33.37
N VAL A 198 14.23 30.66 33.29
CA VAL A 198 13.86 29.66 34.31
C VAL A 198 14.51 28.30 34.05
N ASP A 199 14.35 27.77 32.84
CA ASP A 199 14.67 26.36 32.57
C ASP A 199 15.45 26.13 31.27
N GLY A 200 15.58 27.13 30.42
CA GLY A 200 16.28 27.04 29.15
C GLY A 200 15.55 26.25 28.06
N VAL A 201 14.29 25.89 28.30
CA VAL A 201 13.43 25.10 27.39
C VAL A 201 12.27 25.95 26.90
N HIS A 202 11.52 26.53 27.83
CA HIS A 202 10.30 27.27 27.52
C HIS A 202 10.57 28.68 26.99
N LEU A 203 9.68 29.11 26.09
CA LEU A 203 9.77 30.40 25.43
C LEU A 203 9.13 31.51 26.29
N ASN A 204 9.69 32.73 26.25
CA ASN A 204 9.03 33.91 26.75
C ASN A 204 8.00 34.45 25.74
N GLN A 205 7.29 35.54 26.08
CA GLN A 205 6.22 36.07 25.23
C GLN A 205 6.69 36.43 23.81
N THR A 206 7.92 36.93 23.66
CA THR A 206 8.50 37.29 22.36
C THR A 206 8.80 36.02 21.55
N GLY A 207 9.39 35.00 22.19
CA GLY A 207 9.66 33.71 21.57
C GLY A 207 8.40 32.97 21.19
N ILE A 208 7.36 32.97 22.03
CA ILE A 208 6.05 32.41 21.74
C ILE A 208 5.45 33.06 20.48
N ALA A 209 5.48 34.39 20.40
CA ALA A 209 4.95 35.08 19.22
C ALA A 209 5.75 34.77 17.95
N ALA A 210 7.08 34.67 18.06
CA ALA A 210 7.95 34.29 16.95
C ALA A 210 7.67 32.86 16.46
N ALA A 211 7.56 31.90 17.39
CA ALA A 211 7.21 30.50 17.07
C ALA A 211 5.82 30.41 16.42
N ALA A 212 4.82 31.10 16.99
CA ALA A 212 3.48 31.14 16.42
C ALA A 212 3.45 31.66 14.98
N LYS A 213 4.22 32.73 14.71
CA LYS A 213 4.35 33.30 13.37
C LYS A 213 5.04 32.35 12.41
N ALA A 214 6.11 31.68 12.83
CA ALA A 214 6.84 30.72 12.00
C ALA A 214 5.95 29.50 11.65
N VAL A 215 5.23 28.97 12.62
CA VAL A 215 4.29 27.83 12.41
C VAL A 215 3.13 28.24 11.50
N ALA A 216 2.45 29.34 11.81
CA ALA A 216 1.33 29.83 10.99
C ALA A 216 1.77 30.21 9.57
N GLY A 217 2.97 30.76 9.40
CA GLY A 217 3.53 31.06 8.08
C GLY A 217 3.73 29.81 7.24
N CYS A 218 4.32 28.77 7.82
CA CYS A 218 4.52 27.48 7.16
C CYS A 218 3.16 26.83 6.79
N ILE A 219 2.18 26.84 7.69
CA ILE A 219 0.83 26.33 7.43
C ILE A 219 0.14 27.13 6.31
N SER A 220 0.19 28.47 6.35
CA SER A 220 -0.38 29.33 5.29
C SER A 220 0.23 29.02 3.93
N GLU A 221 1.55 28.84 3.85
CA GLU A 221 2.23 28.49 2.60
C GLU A 221 1.73 27.16 2.03
N VAL A 222 1.50 26.15 2.88
CA VAL A 222 0.93 24.85 2.46
C VAL A 222 -0.51 25.01 1.99
N LEU A 223 -1.34 25.80 2.67
CA LEU A 223 -2.71 26.10 2.28
C LEU A 223 -2.77 26.87 0.94
N ASP A 224 -1.98 27.94 0.82
CA ASP A 224 -1.98 28.80 -0.37
C ASP A 224 -1.47 28.07 -1.64
N ASN A 225 -0.56 27.12 -1.47
CA ASN A 225 -0.05 26.30 -2.58
C ASN A 225 -1.04 25.24 -3.08
N GLY A 226 -2.18 25.05 -2.43
CA GLY A 226 -3.22 24.10 -2.83
C GLY A 226 -2.73 22.65 -3.01
N ARG A 227 -1.62 22.31 -2.34
CA ARG A 227 -1.01 20.98 -2.48
C ARG A 227 -1.84 19.94 -1.74
N THR A 228 -2.40 19.00 -2.50
CA THR A 228 -2.90 17.75 -1.93
C THR A 228 -1.73 16.80 -1.67
N TYR A 229 -1.90 15.87 -0.72
CA TYR A 229 -0.93 14.80 -0.49
C TYR A 229 -0.81 13.93 -1.76
N SER A 230 0.40 13.66 -2.22
CA SER A 230 0.69 12.91 -3.45
C SER A 230 1.34 11.54 -3.20
N GLY A 231 1.53 11.17 -1.93
CA GLY A 231 2.09 9.86 -1.54
C GLY A 231 1.03 8.74 -1.52
N LEU A 232 1.46 7.56 -1.07
CA LEU A 232 0.55 6.43 -0.86
C LEU A 232 -0.35 6.69 0.36
N PRO A 233 -1.62 6.29 0.32
CA PRO A 233 -2.57 6.47 1.42
C PRO A 233 -2.14 5.75 2.71
N VAL A 234 -1.40 4.65 2.57
CA VAL A 234 -0.93 3.83 3.67
C VAL A 234 0.59 3.69 3.60
N TYR A 235 1.23 3.66 4.76
CA TYR A 235 2.67 3.46 4.89
C TYR A 235 2.98 2.04 5.37
N TRP A 236 3.97 1.40 4.75
CA TRP A 236 4.62 0.17 5.22
C TRP A 236 6.08 0.45 5.54
N ASP A 237 6.55 -0.05 6.69
CA ASP A 237 7.98 -0.04 7.02
C ASP A 237 8.69 -1.08 6.16
N THR A 238 9.09 -0.69 4.95
CA THR A 238 9.71 -1.59 3.99
C THR A 238 11.02 -2.19 4.50
N ASP A 239 11.78 -1.48 5.34
CA ASP A 239 13.03 -1.99 5.92
C ASP A 239 12.76 -3.25 6.75
N LYS A 240 11.64 -3.28 7.49
CA LYS A 240 11.19 -4.43 8.25
C LYS A 240 10.83 -5.61 7.33
N PHE A 241 10.05 -5.36 6.28
CA PHE A 241 9.54 -6.40 5.39
C PHE A 241 10.50 -6.83 4.28
N TYR A 242 11.61 -6.10 4.09
CA TYR A 242 12.67 -6.48 3.14
C TYR A 242 13.64 -7.51 3.73
N GLN A 243 13.47 -7.90 4.98
CA GLN A 243 14.19 -9.01 5.61
C GLN A 243 13.47 -10.33 5.33
N ALA A 244 14.22 -11.39 5.05
CA ALA A 244 13.63 -12.71 4.86
C ALA A 244 13.02 -13.20 6.19
N PRO A 245 11.73 -13.63 6.18
CA PRO A 245 11.07 -14.14 7.38
C PRO A 245 11.59 -15.52 7.78
N GLY A 246 11.31 -15.93 9.02
CA GLY A 246 11.45 -17.33 9.45
C GLY A 246 10.55 -18.24 8.61
N ALA A 247 11.00 -19.47 8.36
CA ALA A 247 10.28 -20.45 7.56
C ALA A 247 10.20 -21.81 8.26
N THR A 248 9.00 -22.37 8.36
CA THR A 248 8.74 -23.70 8.88
C THR A 248 8.36 -24.64 7.71
N PRO A 249 9.23 -25.56 7.28
CA PRO A 249 8.93 -26.47 6.17
C PRO A 249 7.72 -27.36 6.46
N MET A 250 6.89 -27.59 5.42
CA MET A 250 5.74 -28.49 5.46
C MET A 250 5.88 -29.64 4.44
N PRO A 251 6.84 -30.56 4.62
CA PRO A 251 7.22 -31.54 3.57
C PRO A 251 6.09 -32.52 3.20
N LYS A 252 5.07 -32.67 4.04
CA LYS A 252 3.88 -33.49 3.71
C LYS A 252 3.03 -32.86 2.59
N LEU A 253 3.20 -31.56 2.35
CA LEU A 253 2.51 -30.82 1.30
C LEU A 253 3.39 -30.57 0.07
N ASP A 254 4.65 -31.03 0.08
CA ASP A 254 5.52 -30.95 -1.11
C ASP A 254 4.88 -31.71 -2.29
N LYS A 255 4.89 -31.11 -3.47
CA LYS A 255 4.29 -31.69 -4.69
C LYS A 255 5.24 -31.53 -5.90
N TYR A 256 5.56 -32.60 -6.57
CA TYR A 256 6.31 -32.60 -7.84
C TYR A 256 7.59 -31.73 -7.84
N GLY A 257 8.34 -31.77 -6.75
CA GLY A 257 9.55 -30.97 -6.57
C GLY A 257 9.31 -29.54 -6.05
N ILE A 258 8.05 -29.11 -5.95
CA ILE A 258 7.68 -27.85 -5.35
C ILE A 258 7.58 -28.03 -3.83
N LYS A 259 8.16 -27.10 -3.08
CA LYS A 259 8.24 -27.11 -1.64
C LYS A 259 7.09 -26.33 -1.01
N ALA A 260 6.67 -26.74 0.18
CA ALA A 260 5.67 -26.08 0.99
C ALA A 260 6.26 -25.60 2.33
N ALA A 261 5.86 -24.43 2.78
CA ALA A 261 6.27 -23.89 4.09
C ALA A 261 5.20 -22.96 4.68
N LEU A 262 5.29 -22.77 6.00
CA LEU A 262 4.74 -21.60 6.70
C LEU A 262 5.85 -20.58 6.86
N LEU A 263 5.60 -19.34 6.46
CA LEU A 263 6.47 -18.19 6.70
C LEU A 263 5.92 -17.38 7.86
N ASP A 264 6.82 -16.81 8.66
CA ASP A 264 6.41 -15.85 9.69
C ASP A 264 5.85 -14.60 9.02
N GLY A 265 4.65 -14.23 9.41
CA GLY A 265 3.89 -13.10 8.86
C GLY A 265 4.05 -11.82 9.66
N VAL A 266 3.26 -10.82 9.28
CA VAL A 266 3.15 -9.57 10.04
C VAL A 266 2.44 -9.81 11.37
N ASP A 267 2.92 -9.17 12.45
CA ASP A 267 2.21 -9.21 13.74
C ASP A 267 0.82 -8.60 13.59
N PHE A 268 -0.20 -9.27 14.11
CA PHE A 268 -1.57 -8.82 14.03
C PHE A 268 -2.19 -8.68 15.42
N MET A 269 -2.58 -7.47 15.80
CA MET A 269 -3.14 -7.15 17.11
C MET A 269 -2.28 -7.63 18.30
N GLY A 270 -0.96 -7.67 18.13
CA GLY A 270 0.01 -8.12 19.12
C GLY A 270 0.34 -9.61 19.07
N ASP A 271 -0.35 -10.39 18.26
CA ASP A 271 -0.10 -11.82 18.07
C ASP A 271 0.84 -12.08 16.89
N LYS A 272 1.70 -13.08 17.02
CA LYS A 272 2.53 -13.58 15.92
C LYS A 272 1.67 -14.34 14.92
N THR A 273 1.87 -14.08 13.64
CA THR A 273 1.13 -14.75 12.57
C THR A 273 2.06 -15.55 11.67
N GLN A 274 1.47 -16.45 10.89
CA GLN A 274 2.13 -17.18 9.81
C GLN A 274 1.22 -17.24 8.60
N PHE A 275 1.83 -17.36 7.41
CA PHE A 275 1.09 -17.60 6.16
C PHE A 275 1.72 -18.73 5.35
N PHE A 276 0.91 -19.39 4.55
CA PHE A 276 1.32 -20.55 3.79
C PHE A 276 1.87 -20.16 2.41
N VAL A 277 2.93 -20.87 1.97
CA VAL A 277 3.51 -20.70 0.63
C VAL A 277 3.84 -22.04 -0.02
N TYR A 278 3.73 -22.08 -1.35
CA TYR A 278 4.47 -22.99 -2.22
C TYR A 278 5.59 -22.25 -2.92
N TYR A 279 6.77 -22.85 -3.01
CA TYR A 279 7.91 -22.26 -3.72
C TYR A 279 8.76 -23.30 -4.42
N GLY A 280 9.48 -22.89 -5.44
CA GLY A 280 10.38 -23.76 -6.18
C GLY A 280 11.48 -22.99 -6.90
N VAL A 281 12.63 -23.65 -7.04
CA VAL A 281 13.78 -23.19 -7.81
C VAL A 281 14.10 -24.28 -8.84
N PRO A 282 14.38 -23.96 -10.11
CA PRO A 282 14.75 -24.93 -11.12
C PRO A 282 15.98 -25.75 -10.72
N GLU A 283 15.99 -27.02 -11.10
CA GLU A 283 17.14 -27.90 -10.89
C GLU A 283 18.39 -27.31 -11.60
N GLY A 284 19.52 -27.31 -10.89
CA GLY A 284 20.78 -26.75 -11.40
C GLY A 284 20.94 -25.24 -11.22
N ALA A 285 19.93 -24.54 -10.71
CA ALA A 285 20.10 -23.14 -10.31
C ALA A 285 20.80 -23.06 -8.94
N ASP A 286 21.84 -22.27 -8.85
CA ASP A 286 22.65 -22.05 -7.64
C ASP A 286 23.16 -20.60 -7.60
N ALA A 287 24.03 -20.29 -6.62
CA ALA A 287 24.58 -18.95 -6.49
C ALA A 287 25.45 -18.50 -7.68
N ASP A 288 26.06 -19.44 -8.40
CA ASP A 288 26.89 -19.17 -9.59
C ASP A 288 26.04 -19.09 -10.87
N HIS A 289 24.86 -19.73 -10.85
CA HIS A 289 23.92 -19.79 -11.98
C HIS A 289 22.50 -19.38 -11.53
N PRO A 290 22.29 -18.11 -11.10
CA PRO A 290 20.98 -17.69 -10.59
C PRO A 290 19.99 -17.49 -11.73
N VAL A 291 18.72 -17.84 -11.45
CA VAL A 291 17.60 -17.71 -12.40
C VAL A 291 16.65 -16.57 -11.98
N PRO A 292 15.94 -15.96 -12.95
CA PRO A 292 14.90 -14.98 -12.63
C PRO A 292 13.75 -15.62 -11.86
N ALA A 293 12.90 -14.80 -11.23
CA ALA A 293 11.84 -15.31 -10.35
C ALA A 293 10.51 -14.56 -10.50
N MET A 294 9.44 -15.20 -9.98
CA MET A 294 8.08 -14.66 -9.98
C MET A 294 7.41 -14.81 -8.62
N VAL A 295 6.73 -13.76 -8.20
CA VAL A 295 5.78 -13.77 -7.08
C VAL A 295 4.37 -13.91 -7.63
N LEU A 296 3.62 -14.89 -7.13
CA LEU A 296 2.32 -15.33 -7.66
C LEU A 296 1.24 -15.17 -6.60
N ILE A 297 0.20 -14.37 -6.91
CA ILE A 297 -0.84 -13.98 -5.95
C ILE A 297 -2.19 -14.50 -6.45
N HIS A 298 -2.85 -15.37 -5.67
CA HIS A 298 -4.17 -15.91 -6.05
C HIS A 298 -5.31 -14.92 -5.83
N GLY A 299 -6.45 -15.19 -6.46
CA GLY A 299 -7.68 -14.41 -6.32
C GLY A 299 -8.47 -14.73 -5.04
N GLY A 300 -9.59 -14.02 -4.84
CA GLY A 300 -10.51 -14.28 -3.74
C GLY A 300 -11.04 -15.72 -3.76
N GLY A 301 -11.13 -16.34 -2.59
CA GLY A 301 -11.55 -17.76 -2.46
C GLY A 301 -10.54 -18.77 -3.01
N GLY A 302 -9.32 -18.34 -3.39
CA GLY A 302 -8.23 -19.20 -3.80
C GLY A 302 -7.31 -19.60 -2.65
N THR A 303 -6.20 -20.26 -3.00
CA THR A 303 -5.09 -20.59 -2.09
C THR A 303 -3.78 -20.49 -2.86
N ALA A 304 -2.64 -20.69 -2.20
CA ALA A 304 -1.40 -20.91 -2.91
C ALA A 304 -1.50 -22.17 -3.78
N TYR A 305 -1.17 -22.06 -5.08
CA TYR A 305 -1.22 -23.17 -6.02
C TYR A 305 0.18 -23.67 -6.36
N TRP A 306 0.49 -24.92 -6.00
CA TRP A 306 1.77 -25.54 -6.37
C TRP A 306 1.95 -25.63 -7.88
N SER A 307 0.86 -25.83 -8.64
CA SER A 307 0.87 -25.92 -10.09
C SER A 307 1.30 -24.61 -10.77
N TRP A 308 0.94 -23.46 -10.22
CA TRP A 308 1.42 -22.17 -10.71
C TRP A 308 2.94 -22.08 -10.55
N VAL A 309 3.46 -22.43 -9.38
CA VAL A 309 4.89 -22.46 -9.12
C VAL A 309 5.59 -23.43 -10.09
N LYS A 310 5.03 -24.65 -10.27
CA LYS A 310 5.57 -25.66 -11.18
C LYS A 310 5.65 -25.18 -12.61
N THR A 311 4.63 -24.48 -13.10
CA THR A 311 4.61 -23.89 -14.45
C THR A 311 5.78 -22.94 -14.67
N TRP A 312 6.09 -22.09 -13.71
CA TRP A 312 7.23 -21.17 -13.78
C TRP A 312 8.57 -21.90 -13.63
N VAL A 313 8.66 -22.87 -12.73
CA VAL A 313 9.87 -23.68 -12.54
C VAL A 313 10.23 -24.46 -13.82
N ASP A 314 9.23 -25.06 -14.49
CA ASP A 314 9.43 -25.77 -15.76
C ASP A 314 9.87 -24.83 -16.91
N ARG A 315 9.58 -23.54 -16.80
CA ARG A 315 10.04 -22.50 -17.72
C ARG A 315 11.42 -21.95 -17.34
N GLY A 316 12.04 -22.45 -16.27
CA GLY A 316 13.37 -22.00 -15.81
C GLY A 316 13.34 -20.71 -14.99
N TYR A 317 12.28 -20.47 -14.26
CA TYR A 317 12.14 -19.39 -13.27
C TYR A 317 12.00 -19.97 -11.87
N ALA A 318 12.59 -19.37 -10.88
CA ALA A 318 12.13 -19.59 -9.50
C ALA A 318 10.76 -18.95 -9.31
N ALA A 319 9.95 -19.50 -8.41
CA ALA A 319 8.64 -18.89 -8.12
C ALA A 319 8.19 -19.17 -6.69
N ILE A 320 7.35 -18.27 -6.17
CA ILE A 320 6.63 -18.42 -4.92
C ILE A 320 5.16 -18.06 -5.12
N ALA A 321 4.26 -18.92 -4.64
CA ALA A 321 2.83 -18.65 -4.52
C ALA A 321 2.46 -18.63 -3.04
N MET A 322 1.73 -17.60 -2.61
CA MET A 322 1.34 -17.46 -1.21
C MET A 322 -0.17 -17.52 -1.04
N SER A 323 -0.61 -17.92 0.14
CA SER A 323 -2.02 -17.80 0.55
C SER A 323 -2.24 -16.41 1.14
N ASN A 324 -3.22 -15.67 0.59
CA ASN A 324 -3.58 -14.34 1.03
C ASN A 324 -4.81 -14.31 1.98
N ASN A 325 -5.31 -15.49 2.41
CA ASN A 325 -6.51 -15.66 3.23
C ASN A 325 -6.24 -16.40 4.55
N GLY A 326 -4.98 -16.55 4.99
CA GLY A 326 -4.63 -17.28 6.20
C GLY A 326 -4.95 -18.78 6.12
N GLN A 327 -4.98 -19.38 4.94
CA GLN A 327 -5.38 -20.77 4.69
C GLN A 327 -4.26 -21.58 4.06
N PHE A 328 -4.29 -22.90 4.23
CA PHE A 328 -3.44 -23.83 3.48
C PHE A 328 -4.28 -24.99 2.93
N PRO A 329 -3.89 -25.58 1.78
CA PRO A 329 -4.66 -26.66 1.16
C PRO A 329 -4.59 -27.94 1.98
N VAL A 330 -5.74 -28.61 2.17
CA VAL A 330 -5.84 -29.93 2.82
C VAL A 330 -6.63 -30.88 1.91
N GLY A 331 -6.18 -32.16 1.83
CA GLY A 331 -6.91 -33.21 1.14
C GLY A 331 -6.99 -33.10 -0.39
N ILE A 332 -6.18 -32.26 -1.02
CA ILE A 332 -6.06 -32.18 -2.47
C ILE A 332 -5.04 -33.24 -2.91
N GLU A 333 -5.55 -34.46 -3.15
CA GLU A 333 -4.75 -35.53 -3.72
C GLU A 333 -4.69 -35.34 -5.21
N ASP A 334 -3.95 -34.98 -5.99
CA ASP A 334 -3.68 -35.08 -7.44
C ASP A 334 -4.33 -34.08 -8.42
N ASN A 335 -5.35 -33.29 -8.08
CA ASN A 335 -5.85 -32.27 -8.98
C ASN A 335 -5.89 -30.84 -8.36
N PRO A 336 -4.95 -29.97 -8.70
CA PRO A 336 -4.91 -28.57 -8.16
C PRO A 336 -6.06 -27.70 -8.69
N TYR A 337 -6.81 -28.18 -9.68
CA TYR A 337 -7.90 -27.46 -10.35
C TYR A 337 -9.27 -28.03 -10.01
N GLU A 338 -9.35 -29.20 -9.34
CA GLU A 338 -10.62 -29.62 -8.78
C GLU A 338 -11.01 -28.60 -7.71
N LYS A 339 -11.94 -27.77 -8.10
CA LYS A 339 -12.58 -26.74 -7.30
C LYS A 339 -13.46 -27.37 -6.23
N GLU A 340 -12.89 -28.06 -5.31
CA GLU A 340 -13.55 -28.29 -4.05
C GLU A 340 -13.33 -27.02 -3.20
N TRP A 341 -14.18 -26.05 -3.42
CA TRP A 341 -14.37 -24.96 -2.50
C TRP A 341 -14.61 -25.57 -1.12
N GLY A 342 -13.65 -25.44 -0.21
CA GLY A 342 -13.78 -25.86 1.16
C GLY A 342 -12.76 -26.87 1.71
N ASN A 343 -11.78 -27.31 0.93
CA ASN A 343 -10.72 -28.22 1.41
C ASN A 343 -9.47 -27.48 1.86
N TRP A 344 -9.64 -26.47 2.70
CA TRP A 344 -8.53 -25.79 3.36
C TRP A 344 -8.70 -25.77 4.86
N ALA A 345 -7.58 -25.75 5.56
CA ALA A 345 -7.51 -25.48 6.98
C ALA A 345 -6.94 -24.07 7.21
N LEU A 346 -7.31 -23.49 8.33
CA LEU A 346 -6.71 -22.24 8.78
C LEU A 346 -5.27 -22.50 9.24
N VAL A 347 -4.37 -21.62 8.85
CA VAL A 347 -3.01 -21.60 9.40
C VAL A 347 -3.14 -21.21 10.88
N PRO A 348 -2.57 -21.99 11.83
CA PRO A 348 -2.57 -21.61 13.22
C PRO A 348 -1.87 -20.24 13.41
N GLY A 349 -2.58 -19.27 13.99
CA GLY A 349 -2.10 -17.89 14.11
C GLY A 349 -2.14 -17.08 12.80
N GLY A 350 -2.64 -17.64 11.70
CA GLY A 350 -2.82 -16.92 10.43
C GLY A 350 -3.89 -15.84 10.53
N ILE A 351 -3.68 -14.75 9.81
CA ILE A 351 -4.67 -13.69 9.69
C ILE A 351 -5.74 -14.17 8.74
N HIS A 352 -6.95 -14.37 9.26
CA HIS A 352 -8.10 -14.75 8.46
C HIS A 352 -9.08 -13.57 8.40
N LEU A 353 -8.76 -12.60 7.57
CA LEU A 353 -9.67 -11.51 7.22
C LEU A 353 -10.24 -11.77 5.84
N ASP A 354 -11.54 -11.56 5.67
CA ASP A 354 -12.19 -11.69 4.37
C ASP A 354 -11.79 -10.50 3.48
N CYS A 355 -11.32 -10.79 2.28
CA CYS A 355 -11.00 -9.76 1.28
C CYS A 355 -12.22 -8.93 0.85
N GLY A 356 -13.44 -9.45 1.00
CA GLY A 356 -14.69 -8.77 0.69
C GLY A 356 -15.33 -8.05 1.89
N ASP A 357 -14.73 -8.11 3.08
CA ASP A 357 -15.29 -7.45 4.26
C ASP A 357 -14.80 -6.00 4.41
N PHE A 358 -15.55 -5.09 3.81
CA PHE A 358 -15.29 -3.65 3.94
C PHE A 358 -15.56 -3.10 5.34
N GLY A 359 -16.24 -3.85 6.21
CA GLY A 359 -16.52 -3.47 7.61
C GLY A 359 -15.26 -3.28 8.45
N HIS A 360 -14.18 -3.97 8.10
CA HIS A 360 -12.88 -3.81 8.75
C HIS A 360 -12.19 -2.49 8.42
N ALA A 361 -12.64 -1.74 7.42
CA ALA A 361 -12.03 -0.47 7.01
C ALA A 361 -12.08 0.62 8.10
N LEU A 362 -12.90 0.46 9.13
CA LEU A 362 -12.93 1.35 10.30
C LEU A 362 -11.88 1.01 11.37
N ARG A 363 -11.15 -0.11 11.22
CA ARG A 363 -10.01 -0.44 12.08
C ARG A 363 -8.77 0.33 11.65
N PRO A 364 -7.73 0.42 12.50
CA PRO A 364 -6.40 0.83 12.07
C PRO A 364 -5.97 0.08 10.80
N ALA A 365 -5.27 0.74 9.90
CA ALA A 365 -4.92 0.14 8.60
C ALA A 365 -4.12 -1.16 8.76
N GLU A 366 -3.22 -1.22 9.74
CA GLU A 366 -2.40 -2.37 10.09
C GLU A 366 -3.18 -3.58 10.60
N GLU A 367 -4.45 -3.39 10.97
CA GLU A 367 -5.40 -4.45 11.34
C GLU A 367 -6.36 -4.83 10.20
N GLN A 368 -6.10 -4.35 8.98
CA GLN A 368 -6.94 -4.64 7.83
C GLN A 368 -6.27 -5.65 6.89
N TRP A 369 -7.09 -6.48 6.23
CA TRP A 369 -6.61 -7.52 5.33
C TRP A 369 -5.61 -7.03 4.29
N ALA A 370 -5.89 -5.91 3.63
CA ALA A 370 -5.02 -5.40 2.57
C ALA A 370 -3.63 -5.03 3.09
N TYR A 371 -3.52 -4.39 4.27
CA TYR A 371 -2.23 -4.09 4.88
C TYR A 371 -1.41 -5.35 5.16
N CYS A 372 -2.03 -6.29 5.88
CA CYS A 372 -1.38 -7.52 6.30
C CYS A 372 -0.93 -8.34 5.09
N THR A 373 -1.81 -8.46 4.10
CA THR A 373 -1.50 -9.23 2.89
C THR A 373 -0.39 -8.61 2.06
N ILE A 374 -0.34 -7.28 1.91
CA ILE A 374 0.76 -6.59 1.23
C ILE A 374 2.09 -6.79 2.00
N ALA A 375 2.06 -6.71 3.32
CA ALA A 375 3.24 -7.00 4.15
C ALA A 375 3.72 -8.46 3.96
N ASP A 376 2.80 -9.43 3.97
CA ASP A 376 3.10 -10.84 3.75
C ASP A 376 3.62 -11.11 2.33
N ILE A 377 3.12 -10.39 1.30
CA ILE A 377 3.68 -10.45 -0.06
C ILE A 377 5.14 -9.95 -0.08
N MET A 378 5.45 -8.86 0.61
CA MET A 378 6.82 -8.36 0.72
C MET A 378 7.73 -9.35 1.45
N LEU A 379 7.24 -10.03 2.50
CA LEU A 379 7.94 -11.09 3.22
C LEU A 379 8.15 -12.33 2.33
N ALA A 380 7.14 -12.75 1.57
CA ALA A 380 7.26 -13.85 0.59
C ALA A 380 8.28 -13.51 -0.50
N HIS A 381 8.27 -12.27 -1.01
CA HIS A 381 9.29 -11.78 -1.94
C HIS A 381 10.69 -11.81 -1.31
N SER A 382 10.84 -11.36 -0.07
CA SER A 382 12.12 -11.37 0.65
C SER A 382 12.61 -12.79 0.93
N PHE A 383 11.72 -13.72 1.25
CA PHE A 383 12.03 -15.14 1.35
C PHE A 383 12.52 -15.71 0.00
N LEU A 384 11.80 -15.44 -1.08
CA LEU A 384 12.20 -15.90 -2.42
C LEU A 384 13.59 -15.37 -2.79
N ARG A 385 13.88 -14.10 -2.52
CA ARG A 385 15.20 -13.46 -2.72
C ARG A 385 16.33 -14.11 -1.91
N SER A 386 16.02 -14.72 -0.76
CA SER A 386 17.00 -15.39 0.09
C SER A 386 17.38 -16.80 -0.35
N LEU A 387 16.62 -17.38 -1.31
CA LEU A 387 16.88 -18.74 -1.77
C LEU A 387 18.13 -18.81 -2.65
N PRO A 388 19.00 -19.80 -2.46
CA PRO A 388 20.10 -20.05 -3.37
C PRO A 388 19.60 -20.26 -4.81
N GLY A 389 20.25 -19.67 -5.79
CA GLY A 389 19.90 -19.77 -7.21
C GLY A 389 18.83 -18.80 -7.69
N VAL A 390 18.37 -17.86 -6.86
CA VAL A 390 17.47 -16.77 -7.27
C VAL A 390 18.24 -15.51 -7.59
N ASP A 391 18.03 -14.97 -8.80
CA ASP A 391 18.54 -13.66 -9.18
C ASP A 391 17.67 -12.57 -8.59
N THR A 392 18.18 -11.90 -7.56
CA THR A 392 17.46 -10.87 -6.80
C THR A 392 17.11 -9.61 -7.61
N GLU A 393 17.78 -9.40 -8.77
CA GLU A 393 17.55 -8.26 -9.64
C GLU A 393 16.58 -8.55 -10.79
N ARG A 394 16.11 -9.80 -10.93
CA ARG A 394 15.19 -10.22 -11.98
C ARG A 394 13.93 -10.89 -11.43
N ILE A 395 13.09 -10.11 -10.72
CA ILE A 395 11.85 -10.62 -10.11
C ILE A 395 10.66 -9.80 -10.60
N GLY A 396 9.61 -10.50 -11.06
CA GLY A 396 8.31 -9.94 -11.44
C GLY A 396 7.20 -10.37 -10.49
N VAL A 397 6.06 -9.68 -10.54
CA VAL A 397 4.87 -9.99 -9.75
C VAL A 397 3.63 -10.09 -10.63
N THR A 398 2.77 -11.08 -10.33
CA THR A 398 1.51 -11.29 -11.04
C THR A 398 0.47 -11.91 -10.12
N GLY A 399 -0.79 -11.66 -10.41
CA GLY A 399 -1.90 -12.25 -9.67
C GLY A 399 -3.24 -12.04 -10.36
N ASN A 400 -4.21 -12.88 -10.01
CA ASN A 400 -5.52 -12.91 -10.64
C ASN A 400 -6.60 -12.34 -9.72
N SER A 401 -7.54 -11.55 -10.26
CA SER A 401 -8.69 -11.05 -9.51
C SER A 401 -8.27 -10.23 -8.30
N TRP A 402 -8.62 -10.60 -7.07
CA TRP A 402 -8.05 -9.98 -5.87
C TRP A 402 -6.52 -10.04 -5.83
N GLY A 403 -5.92 -11.09 -6.42
CA GLY A 403 -4.46 -11.12 -6.63
C GLY A 403 -3.98 -10.08 -7.63
N GLY A 404 -4.78 -9.71 -8.62
CA GLY A 404 -4.51 -8.58 -9.52
C GLY A 404 -4.58 -7.23 -8.81
N PHE A 405 -5.56 -7.03 -7.93
CA PHE A 405 -5.64 -5.90 -7.01
C PHE A 405 -4.37 -5.81 -6.14
N LEU A 406 -4.01 -6.90 -5.47
CA LEU A 406 -2.81 -6.99 -4.63
C LEU A 406 -1.52 -6.78 -5.42
N THR A 407 -1.47 -7.22 -6.68
CA THR A 407 -0.33 -6.98 -7.58
C THR A 407 -0.09 -5.49 -7.79
N LEU A 408 -1.14 -4.70 -7.99
CA LEU A 408 -1.04 -3.24 -8.16
C LEU A 408 -0.55 -2.55 -6.87
N LEU A 409 -1.14 -2.88 -5.73
CA LEU A 409 -0.72 -2.32 -4.44
C LEU A 409 0.72 -2.73 -4.11
N SER A 410 1.06 -4.02 -4.27
CA SER A 410 2.42 -4.52 -4.02
C SER A 410 3.47 -3.82 -4.90
N ALA A 411 3.19 -3.62 -6.19
CA ALA A 411 4.11 -2.96 -7.11
C ALA A 411 4.30 -1.46 -6.80
N ALA A 412 3.29 -0.83 -6.18
CA ALA A 412 3.42 0.55 -5.73
C ALA A 412 4.29 0.68 -4.46
N VAL A 413 4.24 -0.32 -3.58
CA VAL A 413 4.93 -0.34 -2.28
C VAL A 413 6.33 -0.95 -2.38
N ASP A 414 6.45 -2.16 -2.95
CA ASP A 414 7.71 -2.89 -3.07
C ASP A 414 8.45 -2.51 -4.37
N LYS A 415 9.44 -1.67 -4.24
CA LYS A 415 10.21 -1.12 -5.37
C LYS A 415 11.24 -2.08 -5.97
N ARG A 416 11.31 -3.32 -5.50
CA ARG A 416 12.28 -4.33 -5.96
C ARG A 416 11.82 -5.11 -7.19
N TYR A 417 10.53 -5.04 -7.57
CA TYR A 417 10.02 -5.66 -8.80
C TYR A 417 10.50 -4.97 -10.07
N LYS A 418 10.57 -5.71 -11.17
CA LYS A 418 10.94 -5.20 -12.51
C LYS A 418 9.73 -4.99 -13.42
N PHE A 419 8.64 -5.68 -13.19
CA PHE A 419 7.34 -5.47 -13.83
C PHE A 419 6.22 -6.01 -12.96
N ALA A 420 5.00 -5.56 -13.21
CA ALA A 420 3.78 -6.07 -12.62
C ALA A 420 2.81 -6.54 -13.71
N ALA A 421 2.17 -7.70 -13.51
CA ALA A 421 1.23 -8.25 -14.49
C ALA A 421 -0.10 -8.63 -13.83
N PRO A 422 -0.98 -7.66 -13.50
CA PRO A 422 -2.30 -7.93 -12.95
C PRO A 422 -3.20 -8.57 -14.02
N VAL A 423 -3.84 -9.67 -13.65
CA VAL A 423 -4.91 -10.30 -14.42
C VAL A 423 -6.24 -9.89 -13.78
N TYR A 424 -7.06 -9.17 -14.52
CA TYR A 424 -8.25 -8.43 -14.08
C TYR A 424 -7.89 -7.17 -13.28
N GLY A 425 -7.69 -7.15 -12.02
CA GLY A 425 -7.35 -6.06 -11.09
C GLY A 425 -7.27 -4.63 -11.63
N CYS A 426 -8.06 -3.72 -11.07
CA CYS A 426 -8.02 -2.29 -11.39
C CYS A 426 -8.51 -1.46 -10.19
N GLY A 427 -8.44 -0.13 -10.26
CA GLY A 427 -9.01 0.82 -9.31
C GLY A 427 -10.37 1.35 -9.73
N PHE A 428 -10.83 2.41 -9.07
CA PHE A 428 -12.14 3.03 -9.23
C PHE A 428 -13.27 2.07 -8.83
N TYR A 429 -13.17 1.49 -7.66
CA TYR A 429 -14.11 0.49 -7.12
C TYR A 429 -15.52 1.04 -6.93
N ASP A 430 -15.66 2.33 -6.67
CA ASP A 430 -16.95 3.03 -6.60
C ASP A 430 -17.71 3.07 -7.93
N GLU A 431 -17.03 2.82 -9.06
CA GLU A 431 -17.59 2.76 -10.38
C GLU A 431 -17.88 1.33 -10.88
N PHE A 432 -17.62 0.30 -10.06
CA PHE A 432 -17.92 -1.07 -10.44
C PHE A 432 -19.43 -1.33 -10.41
N ASP A 433 -19.91 -2.03 -11.42
CA ASP A 433 -21.33 -2.42 -11.49
C ASP A 433 -21.77 -3.20 -10.23
N LEU A 434 -20.88 -3.99 -9.65
CA LEU A 434 -21.13 -4.77 -8.45
C LEU A 434 -21.29 -3.89 -7.20
N HIS A 435 -20.65 -2.74 -7.17
CA HIS A 435 -20.66 -1.82 -6.03
C HIS A 435 -21.63 -0.65 -6.22
N ALA A 436 -22.45 -0.69 -7.27
CA ALA A 436 -23.41 0.38 -7.58
C ALA A 436 -24.37 0.63 -6.40
N GLY A 437 -24.33 1.86 -5.86
CA GLY A 437 -25.15 2.25 -4.70
C GLY A 437 -24.59 1.87 -3.33
N GLN A 438 -23.39 1.33 -3.25
CA GLN A 438 -22.70 1.11 -1.96
C GLN A 438 -22.27 2.45 -1.39
N THR A 439 -22.55 2.66 -0.10
CA THR A 439 -22.28 3.93 0.60
C THR A 439 -21.96 3.65 2.08
N GLY A 440 -21.49 4.66 2.77
CA GLY A 440 -21.26 4.64 4.22
C GLY A 440 -19.77 4.72 4.59
N LYS A 441 -19.50 5.14 5.83
CA LYS A 441 -18.15 5.45 6.31
C LYS A 441 -17.12 4.34 6.11
N ALA A 442 -17.50 3.08 6.29
CA ALA A 442 -16.58 1.95 6.08
C ALA A 442 -16.18 1.80 4.60
N TRP A 443 -17.14 1.96 3.68
CA TRP A 443 -16.89 1.92 2.25
C TRP A 443 -16.04 3.10 1.78
N GLU A 444 -16.39 4.31 2.17
CA GLU A 444 -15.63 5.53 1.86
C GLU A 444 -14.20 5.42 2.36
N ARG A 445 -14.03 4.93 3.62
CA ARG A 445 -12.70 4.71 4.19
C ARG A 445 -11.90 3.63 3.47
N TRP A 446 -12.56 2.55 3.04
CA TRP A 446 -11.90 1.51 2.25
C TRP A 446 -11.39 2.06 0.92
N LEU A 447 -12.19 2.86 0.21
CA LEU A 447 -11.78 3.52 -1.03
C LEU A 447 -10.57 4.43 -0.82
N GLU A 448 -10.59 5.25 0.22
CA GLU A 448 -9.47 6.14 0.56
C GLU A 448 -8.16 5.39 0.80
N LEU A 449 -8.22 4.26 1.49
CA LEU A 449 -7.03 3.52 1.88
C LEU A 449 -6.54 2.55 0.81
N TRP A 450 -7.45 1.88 0.09
CA TRP A 450 -7.12 0.68 -0.66
C TRP A 450 -7.46 0.72 -2.15
N ASP A 451 -8.20 1.72 -2.63
CA ASP A 451 -8.48 1.77 -4.06
C ASP A 451 -7.19 1.86 -4.87
N PRO A 452 -6.92 0.92 -5.81
CA PRO A 452 -5.70 0.94 -6.61
C PRO A 452 -5.46 2.22 -7.42
N SER A 453 -6.51 3.02 -7.68
CA SER A 453 -6.35 4.31 -8.36
C SER A 453 -5.41 5.26 -7.63
N HIS A 454 -5.32 5.16 -6.30
CA HIS A 454 -4.39 5.92 -5.47
C HIS A 454 -2.94 5.38 -5.52
N TYR A 455 -2.75 4.17 -5.99
CA TYR A 455 -1.46 3.47 -5.99
C TYR A 455 -0.79 3.43 -7.37
N ILE A 456 -1.56 3.27 -8.45
CA ILE A 456 -1.06 3.04 -9.82
C ILE A 456 -0.08 4.14 -10.27
N GLY A 457 -0.36 5.41 -9.97
CA GLY A 457 0.51 6.54 -10.30
C GLY A 457 1.90 6.49 -9.63
N ASN A 458 2.04 5.72 -8.54
CA ASN A 458 3.28 5.51 -7.80
C ASN A 458 4.06 4.27 -8.27
N ILE A 459 3.59 3.54 -9.29
CA ILE A 459 4.28 2.40 -9.88
C ILE A 459 5.23 2.92 -10.97
N ASP A 460 6.54 2.71 -10.78
CA ASP A 460 7.58 3.19 -11.69
C ASP A 460 8.05 2.13 -12.69
N ILE A 461 7.52 0.91 -12.57
CA ILE A 461 7.83 -0.23 -13.44
C ILE A 461 6.69 -0.46 -14.44
N PRO A 462 6.95 -1.13 -15.58
CA PRO A 462 5.91 -1.48 -16.55
C PRO A 462 4.80 -2.34 -15.96
N ILE A 463 3.55 -2.04 -16.32
CA ILE A 463 2.38 -2.81 -15.91
C ILE A 463 1.74 -3.44 -17.15
N SER A 464 1.49 -4.76 -17.10
CA SER A 464 0.79 -5.48 -18.18
C SER A 464 -0.54 -6.02 -17.69
N TRP A 465 -1.64 -5.43 -18.16
CA TRP A 465 -2.98 -5.92 -17.87
C TRP A 465 -3.44 -6.97 -18.87
N ALA A 466 -4.01 -8.07 -18.38
CA ALA A 466 -4.83 -8.99 -19.14
C ALA A 466 -6.24 -9.04 -18.54
N CYS A 467 -7.26 -8.75 -19.34
CA CYS A 467 -8.63 -8.57 -18.85
C CYS A 467 -9.67 -8.80 -19.96
N GLY A 468 -10.94 -8.76 -19.58
CA GLY A 468 -12.08 -8.97 -20.46
C GLY A 468 -13.02 -7.78 -20.53
N THR A 469 -13.83 -7.73 -21.58
CA THR A 469 -14.85 -6.68 -21.76
C THR A 469 -16.10 -6.91 -20.91
N ASN A 470 -16.35 -8.15 -20.48
CA ASN A 470 -17.58 -8.59 -19.82
C ASN A 470 -17.32 -9.13 -18.41
N ASP A 471 -16.26 -8.62 -17.78
CA ASP A 471 -15.94 -8.95 -16.40
C ASP A 471 -17.02 -8.39 -15.47
N PHE A 472 -17.64 -9.28 -14.66
CA PHE A 472 -18.72 -8.91 -13.75
C PHE A 472 -18.23 -8.18 -12.51
N TYR A 473 -16.94 -8.32 -12.17
CA TYR A 473 -16.33 -7.70 -11.01
C TYR A 473 -15.52 -6.47 -11.42
N PHE A 474 -14.46 -6.64 -12.22
CA PHE A 474 -13.58 -5.55 -12.66
C PHE A 474 -14.10 -4.92 -13.96
N SER A 475 -15.04 -4.01 -13.80
CA SER A 475 -15.76 -3.38 -14.92
C SER A 475 -14.83 -2.69 -15.93
N PHE A 476 -15.13 -2.80 -17.20
CA PHE A 476 -14.28 -2.32 -18.30
C PHE A 476 -13.97 -0.81 -18.25
N GLY A 477 -14.93 0.02 -17.83
CA GLY A 477 -14.72 1.48 -17.69
C GLY A 477 -13.63 1.84 -16.68
N PRO A 478 -13.78 1.43 -15.42
CA PRO A 478 -12.74 1.54 -14.37
C PRO A 478 -11.38 1.00 -14.79
N LEU A 479 -11.35 -0.13 -15.48
CA LEU A 479 -10.12 -0.71 -16.01
C LEU A 479 -9.40 0.24 -16.98
N GLN A 480 -10.13 0.84 -17.93
CA GLN A 480 -9.55 1.80 -18.88
C GLN A 480 -9.02 3.06 -18.16
N LYS A 481 -9.69 3.52 -17.12
CA LYS A 481 -9.22 4.62 -16.27
C LYS A 481 -7.95 4.25 -15.52
N SER A 482 -7.89 3.05 -14.95
CA SER A 482 -6.71 2.53 -14.25
C SER A 482 -5.50 2.45 -15.17
N MET A 483 -5.67 1.92 -16.38
CA MET A 483 -4.62 1.88 -17.40
C MET A 483 -4.13 3.29 -17.76
N ALA A 484 -4.99 4.31 -17.73
CA ALA A 484 -4.61 5.69 -18.04
C ALA A 484 -3.67 6.30 -16.99
N LEU A 485 -3.71 5.83 -15.73
CA LEU A 485 -2.83 6.30 -14.65
C LEU A 485 -1.41 5.74 -14.74
N ALA A 486 -1.20 4.63 -15.44
CA ALA A 486 0.10 3.96 -15.50
C ALA A 486 1.09 4.74 -16.36
N LYS A 487 2.33 4.88 -15.88
CA LYS A 487 3.44 5.54 -16.58
C LYS A 487 3.87 4.75 -17.82
N GLU A 488 4.03 3.44 -17.66
CA GLU A 488 4.32 2.51 -18.75
C GLU A 488 3.39 1.30 -18.66
N LYS A 489 2.78 0.93 -19.80
CA LYS A 489 1.75 -0.11 -19.81
C LYS A 489 1.72 -0.92 -21.09
N TYR A 490 1.27 -2.16 -20.89
CA TYR A 490 0.78 -3.07 -21.92
C TYR A 490 -0.66 -3.45 -21.57
N SER A 491 -1.48 -3.68 -22.57
CA SER A 491 -2.87 -4.06 -22.35
C SER A 491 -3.32 -5.15 -23.32
N ALA A 492 -3.94 -6.19 -22.80
CA ALA A 492 -4.56 -7.27 -23.55
C ALA A 492 -6.02 -7.40 -23.10
N VAL A 493 -6.94 -6.79 -23.87
CA VAL A 493 -8.39 -6.85 -23.60
C VAL A 493 -9.03 -7.82 -24.56
N ARG A 494 -9.62 -8.87 -24.04
CA ARG A 494 -10.33 -9.90 -24.84
C ARG A 494 -11.83 -9.67 -24.83
N SER A 495 -12.52 -10.06 -25.92
CA SER A 495 -13.95 -9.89 -26.05
C SER A 495 -14.60 -11.02 -26.86
N PRO A 496 -15.72 -11.56 -26.39
CA PRO A 496 -16.19 -11.44 -25.02
C PRO A 496 -15.32 -12.26 -24.07
N MET A 497 -15.05 -11.74 -22.91
CA MET A 497 -14.34 -12.48 -21.85
C MET A 497 -14.92 -12.10 -20.50
N ILE A 498 -15.40 -13.08 -19.75
CA ILE A 498 -15.85 -12.94 -18.37
C ILE A 498 -14.71 -13.20 -17.39
N HIS A 499 -14.91 -12.88 -16.11
CA HIS A 499 -13.90 -12.94 -15.07
C HIS A 499 -13.09 -14.25 -14.97
N THR A 500 -13.69 -15.38 -15.30
CA THR A 500 -13.05 -16.69 -15.19
C THR A 500 -12.63 -17.28 -16.53
N ASP A 501 -13.00 -16.64 -17.66
CA ASP A 501 -12.68 -17.13 -19.00
C ASP A 501 -11.21 -16.85 -19.33
N GLY A 502 -10.56 -17.81 -19.98
CA GLY A 502 -9.18 -17.65 -20.44
C GLY A 502 -8.12 -17.63 -19.35
N ALA A 503 -8.50 -17.90 -18.08
CA ALA A 503 -7.52 -18.28 -17.09
C ALA A 503 -6.97 -19.65 -17.52
N ASP A 504 -5.75 -19.65 -18.06
CA ASP A 504 -4.95 -20.88 -18.13
C ASP A 504 -5.06 -21.59 -16.77
N PRO A 505 -5.08 -22.92 -16.71
CA PRO A 505 -4.92 -23.68 -15.47
C PRO A 505 -3.78 -23.18 -14.58
N ALA A 506 -2.73 -22.56 -15.14
CA ALA A 506 -1.68 -21.89 -14.39
C ALA A 506 -2.07 -20.46 -13.96
N GLY A 507 -3.28 -19.98 -14.26
CA GLY A 507 -3.76 -18.64 -13.90
C GLY A 507 -3.05 -17.50 -14.63
N GLN A 508 -2.29 -17.76 -15.70
CA GLN A 508 -1.40 -16.80 -16.31
C GLN A 508 -1.65 -16.68 -17.82
N PRO A 509 -1.98 -15.51 -18.35
CA PRO A 509 -2.10 -15.30 -19.79
C PRO A 509 -0.73 -15.35 -20.49
N ALA A 510 -0.76 -15.62 -21.80
CA ALA A 510 0.46 -15.71 -22.62
C ALA A 510 1.31 -14.44 -22.56
N GLU A 511 0.67 -13.26 -22.39
CA GLU A 511 1.33 -11.97 -22.25
C GLU A 511 2.22 -11.91 -21.01
N THR A 512 1.80 -12.49 -19.88
CA THR A 512 2.60 -12.51 -18.64
C THR A 512 3.88 -13.31 -18.83
N PHE A 513 3.82 -14.47 -19.49
CA PHE A 513 5.04 -15.25 -19.81
C PHE A 513 5.93 -14.53 -20.80
N ALA A 514 5.36 -13.95 -21.85
CA ALA A 514 6.12 -13.21 -22.85
C ALA A 514 6.81 -11.96 -22.25
N LEU A 515 6.14 -11.27 -21.33
CA LEU A 515 6.72 -10.14 -20.62
C LEU A 515 7.91 -10.56 -19.75
N ALA A 516 7.77 -11.64 -19.00
CA ALA A 516 8.84 -12.19 -18.18
C ALA A 516 10.06 -12.61 -19.05
N ASP A 517 9.80 -13.32 -20.16
CA ASP A 517 10.86 -13.70 -21.08
C ASP A 517 11.54 -12.48 -21.72
N HIS A 518 10.79 -11.39 -22.00
CA HIS A 518 11.36 -10.12 -22.47
C HIS A 518 12.32 -9.51 -21.46
N PHE A 519 11.83 -9.27 -20.23
CA PHE A 519 12.63 -8.60 -19.20
C PHE A 519 13.82 -9.42 -18.70
N PHE A 520 13.69 -10.75 -18.68
CA PHE A 520 14.65 -11.59 -17.96
C PHE A 520 15.47 -12.53 -18.84
N LYS A 521 15.03 -12.80 -20.06
CA LYS A 521 15.71 -13.74 -20.99
C LYS A 521 16.03 -13.15 -22.34
N GLY A 522 15.81 -11.85 -22.55
CA GLY A 522 16.08 -11.17 -23.83
C GLY A 522 15.12 -11.57 -24.94
N GLY A 523 13.93 -12.06 -24.60
CA GLY A 523 12.85 -12.30 -25.56
C GLY A 523 12.34 -11.00 -26.19
N PRO A 524 11.58 -11.07 -27.29
CA PRO A 524 11.01 -9.88 -27.92
C PRO A 524 10.00 -9.20 -26.98
N ASP A 525 9.95 -7.87 -27.02
CA ASP A 525 8.99 -7.07 -26.26
C ASP A 525 7.53 -7.43 -26.62
N LEU A 526 6.59 -6.99 -25.81
CA LEU A 526 5.17 -7.12 -26.11
C LEU A 526 4.74 -6.11 -27.19
N PRO A 527 3.78 -6.47 -28.07
CA PRO A 527 3.21 -5.51 -29.00
C PRO A 527 2.47 -4.39 -28.24
N LYS A 528 2.42 -3.20 -28.85
CA LYS A 528 1.68 -2.03 -28.33
C LYS A 528 0.74 -1.49 -29.39
N VAL A 529 -0.48 -1.14 -29.01
CA VAL A 529 -1.47 -0.49 -29.90
C VAL A 529 -1.79 0.88 -29.29
N PHE A 530 -1.59 1.92 -30.11
CA PHE A 530 -1.76 3.29 -29.63
C PHE A 530 -3.21 3.76 -29.74
N ALA A 531 -3.49 4.91 -29.15
CA ALA A 531 -4.83 5.48 -29.15
C ALA A 531 -5.32 5.73 -30.59
N PRO A 532 -6.55 5.29 -30.94
CA PRO A 532 -7.15 5.57 -32.23
C PRO A 532 -7.30 7.07 -32.50
N THR A 533 -7.02 7.51 -33.72
CA THR A 533 -7.14 8.91 -34.15
C THR A 533 -8.22 9.07 -35.21
N MET A 534 -9.19 9.93 -34.98
CA MET A 534 -10.20 10.27 -35.97
C MET A 534 -9.61 11.16 -37.08
N LEU A 535 -9.76 10.75 -38.33
CA LEU A 535 -9.29 11.48 -39.50
C LEU A 535 -10.40 12.40 -40.07
N LYS A 536 -9.97 13.45 -40.79
CA LYS A 536 -10.91 14.42 -41.42
C LYS A 536 -11.92 13.79 -42.41
N ASN A 537 -11.60 12.61 -42.95
CA ASN A 537 -12.45 11.87 -43.89
C ASN A 537 -13.42 10.89 -43.23
N GLY A 538 -13.57 10.96 -41.88
CA GLY A 538 -14.44 10.08 -41.11
C GLY A 538 -13.90 8.67 -40.91
N LYS A 539 -12.65 8.41 -41.28
CA LYS A 539 -11.93 7.15 -40.93
C LYS A 539 -11.18 7.29 -39.61
N VAL A 540 -10.86 6.15 -39.06
CA VAL A 540 -9.98 6.02 -37.87
C VAL A 540 -8.63 5.50 -38.34
N ALA A 541 -7.56 6.05 -37.81
CA ALA A 541 -6.22 5.52 -37.94
C ALA A 541 -5.73 5.01 -36.58
N VAL A 542 -5.13 3.82 -36.56
CA VAL A 542 -4.51 3.22 -35.38
C VAL A 542 -3.08 2.85 -35.73
N GLU A 543 -2.17 3.34 -34.91
CA GLU A 543 -0.76 2.95 -34.99
C GLU A 543 -0.47 1.82 -34.00
N TYR A 544 0.43 0.93 -34.36
CA TYR A 544 0.82 -0.18 -33.51
C TYR A 544 2.29 -0.54 -33.72
N CYS A 545 2.92 -1.12 -32.70
CA CYS A 545 4.26 -1.69 -32.75
C CYS A 545 4.16 -3.18 -32.44
N THR A 546 4.75 -4.02 -33.28
CA THR A 546 4.74 -5.48 -33.14
C THR A 546 5.89 -6.02 -32.30
N ALA A 547 6.87 -5.18 -32.00
CA ALA A 547 8.12 -5.57 -31.35
C ALA A 547 8.87 -6.71 -32.09
N GLY A 548 8.72 -6.77 -33.41
CA GLY A 548 9.32 -7.80 -34.28
C GLY A 548 8.53 -9.12 -34.37
N ARG A 549 7.36 -9.21 -33.70
CA ARG A 549 6.47 -10.39 -33.78
C ARG A 549 5.63 -10.32 -35.06
N LYS A 550 5.33 -11.45 -35.64
CA LYS A 550 4.44 -11.55 -36.82
C LYS A 550 3.00 -11.26 -36.39
N VAL A 551 2.31 -10.35 -37.09
CA VAL A 551 0.88 -10.09 -36.90
C VAL A 551 0.08 -11.25 -37.49
N GLU A 552 -0.83 -11.82 -36.70
CA GLU A 552 -1.76 -12.86 -37.12
C GLU A 552 -3.14 -12.28 -37.44
N LYS A 553 -3.59 -11.29 -36.64
CA LYS A 553 -4.93 -10.72 -36.76
C LYS A 553 -4.99 -9.28 -36.26
N ILE A 554 -5.84 -8.46 -36.88
CA ILE A 554 -6.21 -7.12 -36.39
C ILE A 554 -7.72 -7.04 -36.36
N GLU A 555 -8.28 -6.64 -35.23
CA GLU A 555 -9.72 -6.62 -34.99
C GLU A 555 -10.16 -5.26 -34.42
N VAL A 556 -11.29 -4.76 -34.92
CA VAL A 556 -12.05 -3.69 -34.28
C VAL A 556 -13.13 -4.33 -33.44
N ILE A 557 -13.10 -4.12 -32.14
CA ILE A 557 -14.10 -4.61 -31.20
C ILE A 557 -14.96 -3.41 -30.79
N PHE A 558 -16.27 -3.51 -30.92
CA PHE A 558 -17.18 -2.39 -30.69
C PHE A 558 -18.49 -2.82 -30.06
N SER A 559 -19.12 -1.87 -29.34
CA SER A 559 -20.44 -2.02 -28.76
C SER A 559 -21.38 -0.95 -29.33
N LYS A 560 -22.66 -1.33 -29.56
CA LYS A 560 -23.70 -0.42 -30.10
C LYS A 560 -24.59 0.17 -29.02
N GLY A 561 -24.54 -0.33 -27.80
CA GLY A 561 -25.36 0.15 -26.68
C GLY A 561 -24.67 1.20 -25.85
N GLU A 562 -25.42 2.16 -25.34
CA GLU A 562 -25.01 3.08 -24.30
C GLU A 562 -25.70 2.69 -22.97
N GLY A 563 -24.97 2.71 -21.85
CA GLY A 563 -25.49 2.39 -20.52
C GLY A 563 -25.63 0.88 -20.23
N GLY A 564 -26.21 0.56 -19.06
CA GLY A 564 -26.29 -0.80 -18.54
C GLY A 564 -24.97 -1.31 -17.93
N ARG A 565 -25.05 -2.51 -17.36
CA ARG A 565 -23.88 -3.15 -16.75
C ARG A 565 -22.86 -3.58 -17.82
N TRP A 566 -21.58 -3.47 -17.49
CA TRP A 566 -20.51 -3.87 -18.42
C TRP A 566 -20.55 -5.36 -18.78
N GLU A 567 -20.90 -6.21 -17.83
CA GLU A 567 -21.01 -7.66 -18.06
C GLU A 567 -22.08 -8.03 -19.10
N ASP A 568 -23.16 -7.24 -19.20
CA ASP A 568 -24.30 -7.48 -20.11
C ASP A 568 -24.08 -6.87 -21.50
N ARG A 569 -23.03 -6.08 -21.70
CA ARG A 569 -22.77 -5.42 -22.99
C ARG A 569 -22.50 -6.42 -24.08
N LYS A 570 -23.13 -6.18 -25.22
CA LYS A 570 -22.87 -6.94 -26.43
C LYS A 570 -21.74 -6.30 -27.21
N TRP A 571 -20.70 -7.06 -27.43
CA TRP A 571 -19.57 -6.68 -28.23
C TRP A 571 -19.59 -7.43 -29.56
N GLU A 572 -19.32 -6.71 -30.64
CA GLU A 572 -19.17 -7.24 -31.99
C GLU A 572 -17.70 -7.08 -32.40
N THR A 573 -17.25 -8.00 -33.23
CA THR A 573 -15.86 -8.00 -33.74
C THR A 573 -15.87 -7.88 -35.24
N HIS A 574 -15.05 -6.98 -35.77
CA HIS A 574 -14.81 -6.82 -37.20
C HIS A 574 -13.32 -7.01 -37.48
N GLU A 575 -12.97 -8.09 -38.16
CA GLU A 575 -11.60 -8.35 -38.55
C GLU A 575 -11.20 -7.47 -39.74
N LEU A 576 -10.03 -6.84 -39.64
CA LEU A 576 -9.48 -5.97 -40.65
C LEU A 576 -8.46 -6.75 -41.52
N PRO A 577 -8.40 -6.46 -42.84
CA PRO A 577 -7.33 -6.98 -43.66
C PRO A 577 -5.96 -6.55 -43.13
N LEU A 578 -5.01 -7.45 -43.11
CA LEU A 578 -3.64 -7.12 -42.72
C LEU A 578 -3.06 -6.08 -43.69
N PRO A 579 -2.46 -5.00 -43.18
CA PRO A 579 -1.93 -3.94 -44.03
C PRO A 579 -0.67 -4.43 -44.77
N LYS A 580 -0.45 -3.95 -45.99
CA LYS A 580 0.76 -4.26 -46.77
C LYS A 580 2.06 -3.78 -46.10
N LYS A 581 1.98 -2.76 -45.29
CA LYS A 581 3.06 -2.21 -44.47
C LYS A 581 2.59 -2.21 -43.01
N GLU A 582 3.36 -2.88 -42.18
CA GLU A 582 3.09 -2.91 -40.73
C GLU A 582 3.19 -1.54 -40.07
N GLY A 583 2.60 -1.41 -38.89
CA GLY A 583 2.69 -0.25 -38.02
C GLY A 583 1.48 0.68 -38.04
N LYS A 584 0.55 0.54 -39.03
CA LYS A 584 -0.64 1.39 -39.09
C LYS A 584 -1.79 0.71 -39.84
N VAL A 585 -2.98 0.82 -39.30
CA VAL A 585 -4.24 0.37 -39.95
C VAL A 585 -5.23 1.53 -39.98
N THR A 586 -6.10 1.54 -41.02
CA THR A 586 -7.12 2.57 -41.19
C THR A 586 -8.44 1.93 -41.57
N PHE A 587 -9.51 2.27 -40.87
CA PHE A 587 -10.86 1.71 -41.10
C PHE A 587 -11.94 2.78 -40.91
N LYS A 588 -13.19 2.47 -41.28
CA LYS A 588 -14.36 3.27 -40.92
C LYS A 588 -14.90 2.78 -39.59
N VAL A 589 -15.35 3.69 -38.74
CA VAL A 589 -16.07 3.32 -37.51
C VAL A 589 -17.25 2.41 -37.90
N PRO A 590 -17.40 1.24 -37.24
CA PRO A 590 -18.56 0.39 -37.51
C PRO A 590 -19.88 1.13 -37.29
N GLU A 591 -20.87 0.88 -38.16
CA GLU A 591 -22.15 1.54 -38.09
C GLU A 591 -22.88 1.29 -36.78
N GLY A 592 -23.34 2.36 -36.12
CA GLY A 592 -24.00 2.29 -34.82
C GLY A 592 -23.11 2.01 -33.63
N ALA A 593 -21.79 1.98 -33.81
CA ALA A 593 -20.86 1.82 -32.68
C ALA A 593 -20.92 3.03 -31.73
N SER A 594 -21.19 2.82 -30.46
CA SER A 594 -21.12 3.83 -29.41
C SER A 594 -19.73 3.90 -28.75
N MET A 595 -19.00 2.78 -28.84
CA MET A 595 -17.63 2.62 -28.33
C MET A 595 -16.89 1.56 -29.13
N PHE A 596 -15.58 1.73 -29.30
CA PHE A 596 -14.72 0.71 -29.92
C PHE A 596 -13.29 0.78 -29.40
N TYR A 597 -12.55 -0.31 -29.57
CA TYR A 597 -11.10 -0.41 -29.43
C TYR A 597 -10.54 -1.38 -30.48
N VAL A 598 -9.21 -1.43 -30.63
CA VAL A 598 -8.53 -2.26 -31.63
C VAL A 598 -7.60 -3.24 -30.94
N ASN A 599 -7.69 -4.51 -31.32
CA ASN A 599 -6.75 -5.55 -30.95
C ASN A 599 -5.82 -5.86 -32.12
N VAL A 600 -4.54 -6.02 -31.81
CA VAL A 600 -3.53 -6.64 -32.67
C VAL A 600 -3.08 -7.92 -31.98
N THR A 601 -3.33 -9.07 -32.60
CA THR A 601 -2.85 -10.37 -32.15
C THR A 601 -1.62 -10.73 -32.96
N THR A 602 -0.58 -11.12 -32.25
CA THR A 602 0.69 -11.55 -32.85
C THR A 602 0.94 -13.03 -32.58
N GLU A 603 1.96 -13.58 -33.22
CA GLU A 603 2.36 -14.99 -33.06
C GLU A 603 2.43 -15.41 -31.59
N GLY A 604 1.95 -16.63 -31.33
CA GLY A 604 1.80 -17.18 -29.98
C GLY A 604 0.54 -16.69 -29.27
N GLY A 605 -0.39 -16.04 -29.97
CA GLY A 605 -1.66 -15.57 -29.41
C GLY A 605 -1.52 -14.34 -28.49
N ILE A 606 -0.39 -13.63 -28.57
CA ILE A 606 -0.14 -12.42 -27.77
C ILE A 606 -1.02 -11.27 -28.30
N VAL A 607 -1.87 -10.74 -27.44
CA VAL A 607 -2.80 -9.66 -27.74
C VAL A 607 -2.26 -8.32 -27.23
N ALA A 608 -2.38 -7.30 -28.05
CA ALA A 608 -2.26 -5.91 -27.61
C ALA A 608 -3.51 -5.12 -27.98
N SER A 609 -3.99 -4.29 -27.07
CA SER A 609 -5.22 -3.53 -27.21
C SER A 609 -4.97 -2.02 -27.16
N SER A 610 -5.66 -1.26 -28.02
CA SER A 610 -5.70 0.19 -27.89
C SER A 610 -6.56 0.63 -26.70
N PRO A 611 -6.39 1.87 -26.22
CA PRO A 611 -7.45 2.51 -25.43
C PRO A 611 -8.78 2.49 -26.19
N SER A 612 -9.89 2.41 -25.44
CA SER A 612 -11.23 2.53 -26.03
C SER A 612 -11.60 3.97 -26.34
N ILE A 613 -12.36 4.17 -27.41
CA ILE A 613 -12.93 5.49 -27.79
C ILE A 613 -14.45 5.40 -27.79
N LYS A 614 -15.10 6.36 -27.12
CA LYS A 614 -16.53 6.62 -27.30
C LYS A 614 -16.72 7.38 -28.61
N THR A 615 -17.67 6.95 -29.42
CA THR A 615 -18.08 7.71 -30.62
C THR A 615 -19.04 8.81 -30.20
N ALA A 616 -18.96 9.98 -30.86
CA ALA A 616 -19.98 10.98 -30.67
C ALA A 616 -21.31 10.40 -31.20
N SER A 617 -22.36 10.39 -30.35
CA SER A 617 -23.72 10.02 -30.68
C SER A 617 -24.32 10.99 -31.71
#